data_f8394d5aaa4d0af8c0f3ea234e1e817a
#
_entry.id   f8394d5aaa4d0af8c0f3ea234e1e817a
#
_cell.length_a   1.000
_cell.length_b   1.000
_cell.length_c   1.000
_cell.angle_alpha   90.00
_cell.angle_beta   90.00
_cell.angle_gamma   90.00
#
_symmetry.space_group_name_H-M   'P 1'
#
loop_
_entity.id
_entity.type
_entity.pdbx_description
1 polymer ?
#
loop_
_entity_poly.entity_id
_entity_poly.type
_entity_poly.pdbx_seq_one_letter_code
_entity_poly.pdbx_strand_id
1 'polypeptide(L)'
;MFAGFNLEISKSFFDSQMNTFQEYQEIGKEHLKSQSHGVERALDTYINNNIVNGSKIQKDWFPEINTDIFLSHSSVDKELVNAIAGWLNCTFGLSCFIDSNVWCYAGNIADKLNDKFSNKRVDGDGGFLYSHKKCLKVSEHVNTMLNIALQRMIDKCESVFLVNTENSIPINSDSDSIDVTYSPWIYSELVCSEIIQKKPLYFYRYSTTLEHSFNESKDISDTDETLTISYDAPVKHLIKIDEDVLERWKNLYDKKYIFPLDLLYLEYFEEEVENVRRYFKY
;
A
#
# COMPACT_ATOMS: atom_id res chain seq x y z
N MET A 1 4.74 -2.93 12.18
CA MET A 1 3.27 -2.82 12.35
C MET A 1 2.84 -3.42 13.67
N PHE A 2 1.67 -3.02 14.23
CA PHE A 2 1.06 -3.62 15.42
C PHE A 2 0.08 -4.74 15.03
N ALA A 3 -0.93 -4.44 14.21
CA ALA A 3 -1.98 -5.38 13.83
C ALA A 3 -2.17 -5.47 12.32
N GLY A 4 -2.74 -6.58 11.85
CA GLY A 4 -3.15 -6.78 10.46
C GLY A 4 -4.61 -7.25 10.40
N PHE A 5 -5.36 -6.70 9.45
CA PHE A 5 -6.77 -6.98 9.25
C PHE A 5 -7.04 -7.46 7.82
N ASN A 6 -7.98 -8.40 7.70
CA ASN A 6 -8.55 -8.84 6.44
C ASN A 6 -9.94 -8.20 6.33
N LEU A 7 -10.06 -7.13 5.53
CA LEU A 7 -11.25 -6.30 5.40
C LEU A 7 -12.11 -6.75 4.23
N GLU A 8 -13.29 -7.26 4.55
CA GLU A 8 -14.35 -7.56 3.58
C GLU A 8 -15.32 -6.36 3.51
N ILE A 9 -15.36 -5.66 2.39
CA ILE A 9 -16.18 -4.47 2.16
C ILE A 9 -16.61 -4.36 0.71
N SER A 10 -17.80 -3.84 0.49
CA SER A 10 -18.36 -3.58 -0.83
C SER A 10 -18.67 -2.09 -1.06
N LYS A 11 -18.98 -1.71 -2.30
CA LYS A 11 -19.38 -0.33 -2.62
C LYS A 11 -20.68 0.08 -1.91
N SER A 12 -21.57 -0.87 -1.60
CA SER A 12 -22.85 -0.60 -0.92
C SER A 12 -22.67 -0.14 0.53
N PHE A 13 -21.53 -0.41 1.16
CA PHE A 13 -21.21 0.14 2.49
C PHE A 13 -21.35 1.66 2.51
N PHE A 14 -20.98 2.33 1.43
CA PHE A 14 -20.97 3.80 1.34
C PHE A 14 -22.38 4.39 1.17
N ASP A 15 -23.41 3.59 0.81
CA ASP A 15 -24.78 4.05 0.66
C ASP A 15 -25.41 4.53 1.99
N SER A 16 -24.90 4.00 3.10
CA SER A 16 -25.32 4.36 4.48
C SER A 16 -24.46 5.43 5.14
N GLN A 17 -23.41 5.88 4.46
CA GLN A 17 -22.45 6.83 5.02
C GLN A 17 -22.86 8.30 4.78
N MET A 18 -22.14 9.24 5.44
CA MET A 18 -22.40 10.67 5.35
C MET A 18 -22.17 11.23 3.93
N ASN A 19 -21.15 10.73 3.25
CA ASN A 19 -20.81 11.07 1.86
C ASN A 19 -21.04 9.87 0.94
N THR A 20 -21.23 10.15 -0.34
CA THR A 20 -21.34 9.13 -1.38
C THR A 20 -20.01 8.43 -1.64
N PHE A 21 -20.05 7.27 -2.30
CA PHE A 21 -18.86 6.55 -2.73
C PHE A 21 -17.89 7.46 -3.54
N GLN A 22 -18.42 8.25 -4.48
CA GLN A 22 -17.65 9.15 -5.32
C GLN A 22 -17.00 10.29 -4.51
N GLU A 23 -17.71 10.86 -3.55
CA GLU A 23 -17.16 11.91 -2.69
C GLU A 23 -16.02 11.38 -1.83
N TYR A 24 -16.18 10.20 -1.22
CA TYR A 24 -15.09 9.57 -0.48
C TYR A 24 -13.90 9.20 -1.37
N GLN A 25 -14.15 8.77 -2.61
CA GLN A 25 -13.10 8.50 -3.58
C GLN A 25 -12.26 9.76 -3.88
N GLU A 26 -12.89 10.90 -4.09
CA GLU A 26 -12.18 12.16 -4.33
C GLU A 26 -11.43 12.66 -3.07
N ILE A 27 -12.06 12.57 -1.89
CA ILE A 27 -11.38 12.89 -0.61
C ILE A 27 -10.14 12.03 -0.45
N GLY A 28 -10.24 10.72 -0.70
CA GLY A 28 -9.12 9.79 -0.62
C GLY A 28 -8.01 10.15 -1.59
N LYS A 29 -8.32 10.43 -2.85
CA LYS A 29 -7.35 10.85 -3.85
C LYS A 29 -6.63 12.15 -3.45
N GLU A 30 -7.35 13.17 -2.99
CA GLU A 30 -6.75 14.41 -2.55
C GLU A 30 -5.84 14.22 -1.34
N HIS A 31 -6.30 13.44 -0.36
CA HIS A 31 -5.52 13.11 0.82
C HIS A 31 -4.22 12.36 0.45
N LEU A 32 -4.30 11.34 -0.41
CA LEU A 32 -3.15 10.58 -0.87
C LEU A 32 -2.19 11.43 -1.72
N LYS A 33 -2.71 12.32 -2.56
CA LYS A 33 -1.88 13.31 -3.28
C LYS A 33 -1.08 14.18 -2.30
N SER A 34 -1.69 14.61 -1.21
CA SER A 34 -1.00 15.41 -0.20
C SER A 34 0.16 14.68 0.47
N GLN A 35 0.18 13.36 0.42
CA GLN A 35 1.22 12.50 0.98
C GLN A 35 2.27 12.05 -0.05
N SER A 36 2.04 12.30 -1.34
CA SER A 36 2.96 11.88 -2.40
C SER A 36 4.29 12.62 -2.31
N HIS A 37 5.38 11.89 -2.11
CA HIS A 37 6.71 12.42 -1.86
C HIS A 37 7.77 11.90 -2.85
N GLY A 38 7.36 11.11 -3.84
CA GLY A 38 8.27 10.62 -4.86
C GLY A 38 8.91 11.80 -5.61
N VAL A 39 10.23 11.92 -5.57
CA VAL A 39 10.97 12.93 -6.32
C VAL A 39 11.57 12.31 -7.55
N GLU A 40 10.97 12.56 -8.69
CA GLU A 40 11.51 12.15 -9.97
C GLU A 40 12.65 13.09 -10.40
N ARG A 41 13.89 12.69 -10.14
CA ARG A 41 15.09 13.42 -10.59
C ARG A 41 15.59 12.86 -11.91
N ALA A 42 16.37 13.66 -12.64
CA ALA A 42 17.10 13.18 -13.81
C ALA A 42 18.00 11.99 -13.44
N LEU A 43 17.98 10.94 -14.27
CA LEU A 43 18.72 9.69 -14.00
C LEU A 43 20.21 9.94 -13.74
N ASP A 44 20.80 10.94 -14.40
CA ASP A 44 22.23 11.28 -14.25
C ASP A 44 22.62 11.70 -12.82
N THR A 45 21.66 12.18 -12.01
CA THR A 45 21.91 12.53 -10.60
C THR A 45 22.19 11.30 -9.72
N TYR A 46 21.84 10.11 -10.19
CA TYR A 46 22.03 8.83 -9.49
C TYR A 46 23.27 8.07 -9.98
N ILE A 47 23.95 8.58 -11.03
CA ILE A 47 25.07 7.89 -11.66
C ILE A 47 26.37 8.58 -11.28
N ASN A 48 27.33 7.81 -10.78
CA ASN A 48 28.70 8.22 -10.55
C ASN A 48 29.66 7.16 -11.11
N ASN A 49 30.59 7.54 -11.96
CA ASN A 49 31.56 6.64 -12.60
C ASN A 49 30.89 5.41 -13.25
N ASN A 50 29.80 5.60 -13.99
CA ASN A 50 28.97 4.54 -14.59
C ASN A 50 28.32 3.55 -13.61
N ILE A 51 28.34 3.85 -12.31
CA ILE A 51 27.65 3.07 -11.27
C ILE A 51 26.38 3.81 -10.85
N VAL A 52 25.24 3.10 -10.90
CA VAL A 52 23.94 3.63 -10.46
C VAL A 52 23.80 3.44 -8.95
N ASN A 53 23.48 4.50 -8.22
CA ASN A 53 23.19 4.43 -6.80
C ASN A 53 21.72 4.03 -6.57
N GLY A 54 21.45 2.73 -6.47
CA GLY A 54 20.10 2.19 -6.26
C GLY A 54 19.47 2.64 -4.94
N SER A 55 20.27 2.78 -3.86
CA SER A 55 19.73 3.25 -2.56
C SER A 55 19.24 4.70 -2.62
N LYS A 56 19.90 5.55 -3.41
CA LYS A 56 19.45 6.93 -3.62
C LYS A 56 18.19 6.97 -4.48
N ILE A 57 18.11 6.12 -5.54
CA ILE A 57 16.89 5.96 -6.33
C ILE A 57 15.74 5.53 -5.40
N GLN A 58 15.93 4.46 -4.63
CA GLN A 58 14.91 3.95 -3.72
C GLN A 58 14.40 5.03 -2.77
N LYS A 59 15.30 5.82 -2.17
CA LYS A 59 14.93 6.89 -1.24
C LYS A 59 14.14 8.02 -1.91
N ASP A 60 14.48 8.37 -3.14
CA ASP A 60 13.85 9.50 -3.84
C ASP A 60 12.53 9.07 -4.53
N TRP A 61 12.46 7.85 -5.08
CA TRP A 61 11.28 7.35 -5.81
C TRP A 61 10.26 6.64 -4.93
N PHE A 62 10.72 5.98 -3.88
CA PHE A 62 9.89 5.21 -2.94
C PHE A 62 10.17 5.64 -1.50
N PRO A 63 9.94 6.93 -1.16
CA PRO A 63 10.23 7.43 0.18
C PRO A 63 9.30 6.79 1.22
N GLU A 64 9.84 6.58 2.40
CA GLU A 64 9.04 6.19 3.55
C GLU A 64 8.27 7.41 4.08
N ILE A 65 6.94 7.32 4.10
CA ILE A 65 6.07 8.35 4.65
C ILE A 65 5.48 7.93 6.00
N ASN A 66 4.98 8.89 6.77
CA ASN A 66 4.27 8.59 8.01
C ASN A 66 2.80 8.43 7.72
N THR A 67 2.29 7.22 7.88
CA THR A 67 0.88 6.88 7.70
C THR A 67 0.46 5.86 8.74
N ASP A 68 -0.81 5.87 9.10
CA ASP A 68 -1.37 5.00 10.13
C ASP A 68 -1.63 3.59 9.58
N ILE A 69 -2.19 3.51 8.37
CA ILE A 69 -2.68 2.26 7.77
C ILE A 69 -2.03 2.03 6.40
N PHE A 70 -1.52 0.82 6.19
CA PHE A 70 -1.14 0.31 4.86
C PHE A 70 -2.35 -0.42 4.25
N LEU A 71 -2.83 0.02 3.08
CA LEU A 71 -3.94 -0.61 2.35
C LEU A 71 -3.39 -1.52 1.25
N SER A 72 -3.29 -2.83 1.54
CA SER A 72 -2.96 -3.87 0.56
C SER A 72 -4.19 -4.15 -0.31
N HIS A 73 -4.05 -4.16 -1.64
CA HIS A 73 -5.19 -4.28 -2.54
C HIS A 73 -4.80 -4.74 -3.95
N SER A 74 -5.78 -5.20 -4.71
CA SER A 74 -5.63 -5.38 -6.16
C SER A 74 -5.69 -4.03 -6.88
N SER A 75 -4.84 -3.84 -7.90
CA SER A 75 -4.84 -2.63 -8.73
C SER A 75 -6.20 -2.37 -9.43
N VAL A 76 -7.00 -3.42 -9.64
CA VAL A 76 -8.36 -3.32 -10.18
C VAL A 76 -9.31 -2.61 -9.22
N ASP A 77 -9.05 -2.69 -7.90
CA ASP A 77 -9.91 -2.13 -6.84
C ASP A 77 -9.53 -0.70 -6.43
N LYS A 78 -8.72 -0.02 -7.23
CA LYS A 78 -8.20 1.33 -6.94
C LYS A 78 -9.30 2.33 -6.54
N GLU A 79 -10.47 2.28 -7.18
CA GLU A 79 -11.59 3.17 -6.84
C GLU A 79 -12.14 2.88 -5.44
N LEU A 80 -12.33 1.60 -5.10
CA LEU A 80 -12.81 1.17 -3.80
C LEU A 80 -11.82 1.56 -2.70
N VAL A 81 -10.54 1.33 -2.93
CA VAL A 81 -9.49 1.60 -1.96
C VAL A 81 -9.32 3.11 -1.73
N ASN A 82 -9.46 3.93 -2.76
CA ASN A 82 -9.51 5.38 -2.60
C ASN A 82 -10.71 5.83 -1.76
N ALA A 83 -11.89 5.22 -1.95
CA ALA A 83 -13.06 5.53 -1.14
C ALA A 83 -12.88 5.10 0.32
N ILE A 84 -12.28 3.93 0.57
CA ILE A 84 -11.93 3.47 1.92
C ILE A 84 -10.96 4.46 2.60
N ALA A 85 -9.90 4.87 1.91
CA ALA A 85 -8.95 5.85 2.43
C ALA A 85 -9.62 7.20 2.74
N GLY A 86 -10.52 7.67 1.88
CA GLY A 86 -11.32 8.88 2.10
C GLY A 86 -12.25 8.76 3.29
N TRP A 87 -12.91 7.61 3.46
CA TRP A 87 -13.79 7.35 4.60
C TRP A 87 -13.00 7.31 5.92
N LEU A 88 -11.87 6.60 5.96
CA LEU A 88 -10.99 6.52 7.13
C LEU A 88 -10.47 7.90 7.53
N ASN A 89 -10.07 8.69 6.55
CA ASN A 89 -9.58 10.05 6.79
C ASN A 89 -10.71 10.99 7.26
N CYS A 90 -11.84 10.99 6.57
CA CYS A 90 -12.98 11.87 6.91
C CYS A 90 -13.59 11.53 8.27
N THR A 91 -13.71 10.24 8.59
CA THR A 91 -14.37 9.77 9.82
C THR A 91 -13.45 9.88 11.04
N PHE A 92 -12.20 9.44 10.90
CA PHE A 92 -11.27 9.25 12.02
C PHE A 92 -10.05 10.16 11.98
N GLY A 93 -9.79 10.84 10.86
CA GLY A 93 -8.55 11.58 10.63
C GLY A 93 -7.34 10.68 10.37
N LEU A 94 -7.56 9.38 10.10
CA LEU A 94 -6.49 8.42 9.84
C LEU A 94 -5.89 8.61 8.44
N SER A 95 -4.59 8.45 8.36
CA SER A 95 -3.84 8.49 7.11
C SER A 95 -3.59 7.09 6.57
N CYS A 96 -3.77 6.91 5.26
CA CYS A 96 -3.57 5.64 4.58
C CYS A 96 -2.41 5.71 3.60
N PHE A 97 -1.69 4.61 3.45
CA PHE A 97 -0.72 4.40 2.38
C PHE A 97 -1.33 3.50 1.31
N ILE A 98 -1.27 3.97 0.06
CA ILE A 98 -1.59 3.21 -1.15
C ILE A 98 -0.41 3.43 -2.11
N ASP A 99 0.32 2.39 -2.45
CA ASP A 99 1.56 2.45 -3.23
C ASP A 99 1.40 3.17 -4.56
N SER A 100 0.37 2.82 -5.33
CA SER A 100 0.07 3.37 -6.65
C SER A 100 -0.29 4.87 -6.65
N ASN A 101 -0.64 5.43 -5.49
CA ASN A 101 -1.03 6.83 -5.35
C ASN A 101 0.06 7.71 -4.72
N VAL A 102 0.98 7.09 -3.98
CA VAL A 102 1.98 7.81 -3.17
C VAL A 102 3.35 7.82 -3.83
N TRP A 103 3.71 6.74 -4.51
CA TRP A 103 5.01 6.59 -5.13
C TRP A 103 4.98 6.83 -6.64
N CYS A 104 6.13 7.24 -7.18
CA CYS A 104 6.32 7.29 -8.62
C CYS A 104 6.17 5.89 -9.22
N TYR A 105 5.57 5.80 -10.40
CA TYR A 105 5.40 4.53 -11.10
C TYR A 105 6.76 3.87 -11.36
N ALA A 106 6.94 2.66 -10.84
CA ALA A 106 8.20 1.92 -10.93
C ALA A 106 8.63 1.63 -12.38
N GLY A 107 7.65 1.50 -13.30
CA GLY A 107 7.90 1.38 -14.73
C GLY A 107 8.69 2.56 -15.30
N ASN A 108 8.43 3.78 -14.86
CA ASN A 108 9.14 4.96 -15.36
C ASN A 108 10.64 4.90 -15.07
N ILE A 109 11.04 4.40 -13.88
CA ILE A 109 12.46 4.23 -13.58
C ILE A 109 13.07 3.06 -14.36
N ALA A 110 12.31 1.97 -14.56
CA ALA A 110 12.73 0.85 -15.38
C ALA A 110 12.98 1.30 -16.82
N ASP A 111 12.09 2.08 -17.42
CA ASP A 111 12.23 2.62 -18.77
C ASP A 111 13.45 3.53 -18.91
N LYS A 112 13.65 4.47 -17.98
CA LYS A 112 14.83 5.35 -17.96
C LYS A 112 16.15 4.57 -17.85
N LEU A 113 16.17 3.53 -17.03
CA LEU A 113 17.33 2.66 -16.88
C LEU A 113 17.54 1.80 -18.13
N ASN A 114 16.47 1.29 -18.74
CA ASN A 114 16.54 0.54 -19.99
C ASN A 114 17.04 1.40 -21.14
N ASP A 115 16.56 2.61 -21.27
CA ASP A 115 17.00 3.57 -22.28
C ASP A 115 18.52 3.79 -22.24
N LYS A 116 19.08 3.86 -21.03
CA LYS A 116 20.51 4.13 -20.84
C LYS A 116 21.39 2.88 -20.86
N PHE A 117 20.91 1.77 -20.29
CA PHE A 117 21.76 0.61 -20.00
C PHE A 117 21.41 -0.65 -20.79
N SER A 118 20.27 -0.70 -21.50
CA SER A 118 19.81 -1.91 -22.20
C SER A 118 20.11 -1.94 -23.70
N ASN A 119 21.15 -1.22 -24.15
CA ASN A 119 21.58 -1.19 -25.57
C ASN A 119 20.45 -0.80 -26.51
N LYS A 120 19.76 0.31 -26.23
CA LYS A 120 18.70 0.88 -27.06
C LYS A 120 19.18 1.04 -28.52
N ARG A 121 18.41 0.53 -29.49
CA ARG A 121 18.63 0.67 -30.94
C ARG A 121 17.31 1.04 -31.59
N VAL A 122 17.37 1.81 -32.64
CA VAL A 122 16.20 2.09 -33.51
C VAL A 122 16.05 0.93 -34.48
N ASP A 123 14.85 0.37 -34.59
CA ASP A 123 14.54 -0.62 -35.62
C ASP A 123 14.19 0.04 -36.97
N GLY A 124 13.95 -0.81 -38.02
CA GLY A 124 13.64 -0.31 -39.37
C GLY A 124 12.32 0.46 -39.48
N ASP A 125 11.40 0.31 -38.53
CA ASP A 125 10.07 0.90 -38.52
C ASP A 125 9.98 2.12 -37.56
N GLY A 126 11.10 2.54 -36.98
CA GLY A 126 11.18 3.68 -36.08
C GLY A 126 10.86 3.34 -34.59
N GLY A 127 10.67 2.05 -34.30
CA GLY A 127 10.54 1.56 -32.92
C GLY A 127 11.89 1.45 -32.22
N PHE A 128 11.84 1.05 -30.91
CA PHE A 128 13.06 0.83 -30.14
C PHE A 128 13.22 -0.65 -29.78
N LEU A 129 14.45 -1.14 -29.95
CA LEU A 129 14.86 -2.48 -29.55
C LEU A 129 15.85 -2.38 -28.38
N TYR A 130 15.66 -3.27 -27.40
CA TYR A 130 16.52 -3.37 -26.21
C TYR A 130 17.11 -4.78 -26.09
N SER A 131 18.23 -4.90 -25.42
CA SER A 131 18.78 -6.20 -25.05
C SER A 131 17.93 -6.83 -23.95
N HIS A 132 17.17 -7.87 -24.25
CA HIS A 132 16.31 -8.60 -23.32
C HIS A 132 17.04 -8.96 -22.00
N LYS A 133 18.25 -9.54 -22.11
CA LYS A 133 19.07 -9.90 -20.93
C LYS A 133 19.38 -8.69 -20.02
N LYS A 134 19.55 -7.51 -20.60
CA LYS A 134 19.81 -6.28 -19.81
C LYS A 134 18.54 -5.71 -19.22
N CYS A 135 17.41 -5.78 -19.94
CA CYS A 135 16.11 -5.40 -19.41
C CYS A 135 15.72 -6.24 -18.19
N LEU A 136 15.96 -7.57 -18.24
CA LEU A 136 15.74 -8.43 -17.08
C LEU A 136 16.53 -7.99 -15.86
N LYS A 137 17.81 -7.61 -16.02
CA LYS A 137 18.61 -7.09 -14.89
C LYS A 137 18.08 -5.78 -14.34
N VAL A 138 17.62 -4.88 -15.20
CA VAL A 138 16.98 -3.63 -14.77
C VAL A 138 15.72 -3.94 -13.96
N SER A 139 14.87 -4.84 -14.48
CA SER A 139 13.64 -5.26 -13.78
C SER A 139 13.92 -5.90 -12.43
N GLU A 140 14.94 -6.77 -12.32
CA GLU A 140 15.39 -7.35 -11.04
C GLU A 140 15.73 -6.29 -10.01
N HIS A 141 16.50 -5.26 -10.39
CA HIS A 141 16.88 -4.19 -9.48
C HIS A 141 15.69 -3.30 -9.08
N VAL A 142 14.85 -2.91 -10.05
CA VAL A 142 13.68 -2.05 -9.78
C VAL A 142 12.68 -2.76 -8.90
N ASN A 143 12.34 -4.01 -9.21
CA ASN A 143 11.41 -4.82 -8.41
C ASN A 143 11.95 -5.06 -6.99
N THR A 144 13.27 -5.28 -6.85
CA THR A 144 13.90 -5.42 -5.53
C THR A 144 13.80 -4.13 -4.72
N MET A 145 14.06 -2.96 -5.33
CA MET A 145 13.94 -1.67 -4.65
C MET A 145 12.50 -1.40 -4.21
N LEU A 146 11.52 -1.67 -5.08
CA LEU A 146 10.10 -1.51 -4.77
C LEU A 146 9.65 -2.45 -3.65
N ASN A 147 10.01 -3.74 -3.74
CA ASN A 147 9.65 -4.73 -2.72
C ASN A 147 10.19 -4.36 -1.33
N ILE A 148 11.47 -3.97 -1.24
CA ILE A 148 12.07 -3.52 0.02
C ILE A 148 11.38 -2.26 0.55
N ALA A 149 10.99 -1.34 -0.33
CA ALA A 149 10.29 -0.13 0.08
C ALA A 149 8.88 -0.44 0.63
N LEU A 150 8.13 -1.36 0.00
CA LEU A 150 6.83 -1.85 0.49
C LEU A 150 6.98 -2.50 1.87
N GLN A 151 7.96 -3.39 2.05
CA GLN A 151 8.22 -4.02 3.35
C GLN A 151 8.54 -3.00 4.45
N ARG A 152 9.30 -1.95 4.15
CA ARG A 152 9.59 -0.86 5.08
C ARG A 152 8.34 -0.06 5.42
N MET A 153 7.45 0.18 4.46
CA MET A 153 6.17 0.85 4.71
C MET A 153 5.28 0.00 5.61
N ILE A 154 5.18 -1.32 5.36
CA ILE A 154 4.46 -2.26 6.24
C ILE A 154 5.03 -2.23 7.67
N ASP A 155 6.36 -2.24 7.83
CA ASP A 155 6.99 -2.14 9.14
C ASP A 155 6.69 -0.81 9.86
N LYS A 156 6.59 0.27 9.10
CA LYS A 156 6.40 1.61 9.61
C LYS A 156 4.95 1.91 9.99
N CYS A 157 3.99 1.48 9.19
CA CYS A 157 2.56 1.66 9.48
C CYS A 157 2.15 0.94 10.77
N GLU A 158 1.20 1.52 11.48
CA GLU A 158 0.65 0.92 12.69
C GLU A 158 -0.16 -0.32 12.35
N SER A 159 -0.96 -0.25 11.28
CA SER A 159 -1.80 -1.36 10.85
C SER A 159 -1.69 -1.63 9.35
N VAL A 160 -1.96 -2.88 8.97
CA VAL A 160 -2.13 -3.31 7.58
C VAL A 160 -3.55 -3.79 7.39
N PHE A 161 -4.25 -3.26 6.37
CA PHE A 161 -5.57 -3.74 5.96
C PHE A 161 -5.45 -4.36 4.57
N LEU A 162 -5.67 -5.65 4.46
CA LEU A 162 -5.92 -6.31 3.17
C LEU A 162 -7.37 -6.01 2.77
N VAL A 163 -7.57 -5.27 1.70
CA VAL A 163 -8.89 -5.09 1.09
C VAL A 163 -9.22 -6.35 0.31
N ASN A 164 -10.00 -7.24 0.94
CA ASN A 164 -10.32 -8.55 0.44
C ASN A 164 -11.51 -8.47 -0.53
N THR A 165 -11.20 -8.69 -1.81
CA THR A 165 -12.15 -8.74 -2.92
C THR A 165 -11.85 -9.96 -3.78
N GLU A 166 -12.74 -10.30 -4.70
CA GLU A 166 -12.48 -11.35 -5.70
C GLU A 166 -11.24 -11.07 -6.58
N ASN A 167 -10.84 -9.79 -6.70
CA ASN A 167 -9.65 -9.39 -7.46
C ASN A 167 -8.34 -9.57 -6.65
N SER A 168 -8.40 -9.54 -5.33
CA SER A 168 -7.23 -9.73 -4.45
C SER A 168 -7.08 -11.20 -4.03
N ILE A 169 -8.17 -11.81 -3.55
CA ILE A 169 -8.26 -13.21 -3.12
C ILE A 169 -9.50 -13.81 -3.79
N PRO A 170 -9.35 -14.48 -4.94
CA PRO A 170 -10.48 -15.11 -5.64
C PRO A 170 -11.19 -16.14 -4.77
N ILE A 171 -12.53 -16.14 -4.85
CA ILE A 171 -13.35 -17.12 -4.13
C ILE A 171 -13.13 -18.50 -4.77
N ASN A 172 -12.63 -19.44 -3.97
CA ASN A 172 -12.58 -20.84 -4.35
C ASN A 172 -13.89 -21.52 -4.00
N SER A 173 -14.49 -22.23 -4.96
CA SER A 173 -15.76 -22.95 -4.78
C SER A 173 -15.67 -24.19 -3.86
N ASP A 174 -14.44 -24.65 -3.57
CA ASP A 174 -14.21 -25.80 -2.70
C ASP A 174 -13.94 -25.33 -1.27
N SER A 175 -14.74 -25.78 -0.32
CA SER A 175 -14.67 -25.40 1.10
C SER A 175 -13.35 -25.74 1.80
N ASP A 176 -12.54 -26.63 1.23
CA ASP A 176 -11.24 -27.05 1.75
C ASP A 176 -10.05 -26.43 0.99
N SER A 177 -10.32 -25.48 0.08
CA SER A 177 -9.28 -24.84 -0.70
C SER A 177 -8.48 -23.82 0.11
N ILE A 178 -7.20 -23.75 -0.17
CA ILE A 178 -6.31 -22.70 0.37
C ILE A 178 -6.62 -21.38 -0.35
N ASP A 179 -6.68 -20.28 0.40
CA ASP A 179 -6.77 -18.95 -0.18
C ASP A 179 -5.58 -18.68 -1.08
N VAL A 180 -5.82 -18.19 -2.29
CA VAL A 180 -4.76 -17.91 -3.27
C VAL A 180 -4.84 -16.46 -3.75
N THR A 181 -3.72 -15.91 -4.19
CA THR A 181 -3.66 -14.66 -4.93
C THR A 181 -2.86 -14.84 -6.22
N TYR A 182 -3.23 -14.13 -7.26
CA TYR A 182 -2.46 -14.07 -8.51
C TYR A 182 -1.52 -12.87 -8.57
N SER A 183 -1.60 -11.98 -7.57
CA SER A 183 -0.73 -10.82 -7.46
C SER A 183 0.55 -11.15 -6.69
N PRO A 184 1.73 -11.08 -7.31
CA PRO A 184 3.00 -11.25 -6.60
C PRO A 184 3.23 -10.16 -5.55
N TRP A 185 2.63 -8.99 -5.72
CA TRP A 185 2.73 -7.89 -4.77
C TRP A 185 1.91 -8.15 -3.52
N ILE A 186 0.62 -8.49 -3.67
CA ILE A 186 -0.24 -8.89 -2.53
C ILE A 186 0.39 -10.06 -1.78
N TYR A 187 0.89 -11.08 -2.50
CA TYR A 187 1.60 -12.20 -1.87
C TYR A 187 2.78 -11.72 -1.02
N SER A 188 3.65 -10.87 -1.58
CA SER A 188 4.81 -10.33 -0.86
C SER A 188 4.42 -9.51 0.37
N GLU A 189 3.37 -8.71 0.27
CA GLU A 189 2.84 -7.89 1.36
C GLU A 189 2.26 -8.75 2.50
N LEU A 190 1.49 -9.78 2.15
CA LEU A 190 0.92 -10.73 3.11
C LEU A 190 2.02 -11.52 3.84
N VAL A 191 2.98 -12.08 3.11
CA VAL A 191 4.13 -12.78 3.72
C VAL A 191 4.92 -11.83 4.62
N CYS A 192 5.19 -10.60 4.16
CA CYS A 192 5.87 -9.61 5.00
C CYS A 192 5.08 -9.34 6.29
N SER A 193 3.76 -9.14 6.20
CA SER A 193 2.91 -8.86 7.36
C SER A 193 2.80 -10.05 8.34
N GLU A 194 3.00 -11.28 7.86
CA GLU A 194 3.03 -12.50 8.67
C GLU A 194 4.35 -12.63 9.46
N ILE A 195 5.49 -12.45 8.77
CA ILE A 195 6.82 -12.73 9.36
C ILE A 195 7.43 -11.55 10.11
N ILE A 196 6.92 -10.34 9.92
CA ILE A 196 7.49 -9.13 10.52
C ILE A 196 7.35 -9.16 12.04
N GLN A 197 8.36 -8.67 12.76
CA GLN A 197 8.25 -8.52 14.21
C GLN A 197 7.21 -7.46 14.57
N LYS A 198 6.15 -7.87 15.25
CA LYS A 198 5.10 -6.96 15.72
C LYS A 198 5.68 -5.98 16.73
N LYS A 199 5.42 -4.69 16.54
CA LYS A 199 5.79 -3.64 17.48
C LYS A 199 4.67 -3.49 18.51
N PRO A 200 5.00 -3.30 19.78
CA PRO A 200 3.97 -3.09 20.80
C PRO A 200 3.23 -1.76 20.57
N LEU A 201 1.96 -1.69 20.96
CA LEU A 201 1.08 -0.56 20.70
C LEU A 201 1.64 0.78 21.19
N TYR A 202 2.33 0.79 22.34
CA TYR A 202 2.94 2.02 22.90
C TYR A 202 3.95 2.68 21.94
N PHE A 203 4.59 1.92 21.04
CA PHE A 203 5.55 2.46 20.06
C PHE A 203 4.92 3.56 19.20
N TYR A 204 3.67 3.38 18.82
CA TYR A 204 2.93 4.32 17.97
C TYR A 204 2.32 5.50 18.72
N ARG A 205 2.31 5.46 20.04
CA ARG A 205 1.78 6.52 20.90
C ARG A 205 2.82 7.58 21.29
N TYR A 206 4.11 7.30 21.03
CA TYR A 206 5.21 8.24 21.27
C TYR A 206 5.59 9.09 20.06
N SER A 207 5.21 8.70 18.84
CA SER A 207 5.68 9.34 17.59
C SER A 207 4.63 10.29 17.04
N THR A 208 4.74 11.57 17.38
CA THR A 208 4.02 12.63 16.65
C THR A 208 5.00 13.53 15.90
N THR A 209 4.67 13.83 14.64
CA THR A 209 5.10 14.94 13.75
C THR A 209 6.24 14.69 12.75
N LEU A 210 5.99 14.86 11.47
CA LEU A 210 6.18 16.01 10.58
C LEU A 210 5.94 15.68 9.09
N GLU A 211 5.39 16.66 8.38
CA GLU A 211 4.75 16.63 7.05
C GLU A 211 5.67 16.89 5.84
N HIS A 212 5.13 16.61 4.64
CA HIS A 212 5.08 17.37 3.35
C HIS A 212 5.54 16.61 2.10
N SER A 213 5.11 16.92 0.95
CA SER A 213 4.06 17.07 -0.05
C SER A 213 4.59 16.94 -1.51
N PHE A 214 3.74 16.42 -2.39
CA PHE A 214 3.43 16.54 -3.84
C PHE A 214 4.34 16.07 -4.99
N ASN A 215 3.82 15.20 -5.91
CA ASN A 215 3.36 15.46 -7.28
C ASN A 215 3.02 14.18 -8.10
N GLU A 216 2.17 14.36 -9.12
CA GLU A 216 1.40 13.37 -9.87
C GLU A 216 2.16 12.47 -10.85
N SER A 217 1.59 11.26 -11.16
CA SER A 217 1.93 10.46 -12.34
C SER A 217 0.73 9.71 -12.93
N LYS A 218 0.76 9.44 -14.27
CA LYS A 218 -0.31 8.88 -15.09
C LYS A 218 -0.11 7.39 -15.37
N ASP A 219 -1.22 6.65 -15.45
CA ASP A 219 -1.30 5.23 -15.80
C ASP A 219 -1.28 4.99 -17.32
N ILE A 220 -0.70 3.87 -17.73
CA ILE A 220 -0.83 3.30 -19.09
C ILE A 220 -1.19 1.81 -18.95
N SER A 221 -2.25 1.39 -19.62
CA SER A 221 -2.71 -0.01 -19.67
C SER A 221 -2.16 -0.73 -20.91
N ASP A 222 -1.68 -1.95 -20.73
CA ASP A 222 -1.26 -2.82 -21.81
C ASP A 222 -2.00 -4.17 -21.74
N THR A 223 -2.44 -4.70 -22.90
CA THR A 223 -3.20 -5.96 -22.99
C THR A 223 -2.44 -6.93 -23.86
N ASP A 224 -1.85 -7.95 -23.26
CA ASP A 224 -1.34 -9.14 -23.95
C ASP A 224 -1.47 -10.38 -23.07
N GLU A 225 -1.48 -11.58 -23.69
CA GLU A 225 -1.60 -12.86 -22.95
C GLU A 225 -0.53 -12.96 -21.85
N THR A 226 -0.97 -12.87 -20.59
CA THR A 226 -0.07 -12.79 -19.43
C THR A 226 0.11 -14.15 -18.80
N LEU A 227 1.36 -14.48 -18.47
CA LEU A 227 1.68 -15.60 -17.58
C LEU A 227 0.93 -15.43 -16.25
N THR A 228 0.06 -16.39 -15.93
CA THR A 228 -0.67 -16.40 -14.64
C THR A 228 0.01 -17.38 -13.69
N ILE A 229 0.41 -16.90 -12.52
CA ILE A 229 0.96 -17.70 -11.42
C ILE A 229 0.08 -17.49 -10.20
N SER A 230 -0.33 -18.57 -9.53
CA SER A 230 -1.04 -18.51 -8.25
C SER A 230 -0.07 -18.69 -7.09
N TYR A 231 -0.34 -18.01 -5.98
CA TYR A 231 0.41 -18.09 -4.74
C TYR A 231 -0.55 -18.39 -3.59
N ASP A 232 -0.17 -19.28 -2.68
CA ASP A 232 -0.89 -19.50 -1.43
C ASP A 232 -0.87 -18.18 -0.63
N ALA A 233 -2.03 -17.63 -0.36
CA ALA A 233 -2.16 -16.35 0.33
C ALA A 233 -2.21 -16.57 1.86
N PRO A 234 -1.20 -16.13 2.64
CA PRO A 234 -1.18 -16.33 4.09
C PRO A 234 -2.07 -15.31 4.80
N VAL A 235 -3.38 -15.48 4.74
CA VAL A 235 -4.35 -14.55 5.37
C VAL A 235 -4.71 -14.93 6.81
N LYS A 236 -4.32 -16.11 7.29
CA LYS A 236 -4.72 -16.65 8.61
C LYS A 236 -4.24 -15.81 9.80
N HIS A 237 -3.15 -15.06 9.65
CA HIS A 237 -2.62 -14.17 10.68
C HIS A 237 -3.35 -12.82 10.74
N LEU A 238 -4.21 -12.53 9.77
CA LEU A 238 -5.02 -11.31 9.72
C LEU A 238 -6.35 -11.51 10.43
N ILE A 239 -6.77 -10.50 11.19
CA ILE A 239 -8.06 -10.46 11.86
C ILE A 239 -9.13 -10.12 10.83
N LYS A 240 -10.15 -10.96 10.69
CA LYS A 240 -11.29 -10.67 9.81
C LYS A 240 -12.13 -9.53 10.38
N ILE A 241 -12.37 -8.54 9.56
CA ILE A 241 -13.29 -7.43 9.83
C ILE A 241 -14.19 -7.20 8.62
N ASP A 242 -15.43 -6.79 8.88
CA ASP A 242 -16.44 -6.54 7.88
C ASP A 242 -17.10 -5.16 8.06
N GLU A 243 -18.12 -4.89 7.28
CA GLU A 243 -18.89 -3.65 7.31
C GLU A 243 -19.52 -3.39 8.69
N ASP A 244 -19.97 -4.44 9.39
CA ASP A 244 -20.56 -4.33 10.73
C ASP A 244 -19.51 -3.91 11.77
N VAL A 245 -18.30 -4.42 11.68
CA VAL A 245 -17.16 -4.00 12.53
C VAL A 245 -16.84 -2.52 12.28
N LEU A 246 -16.79 -2.11 11.01
CA LEU A 246 -16.53 -0.70 10.65
C LEU A 246 -17.60 0.25 11.18
N GLU A 247 -18.89 -0.15 11.11
CA GLU A 247 -19.99 0.64 11.66
C GLU A 247 -19.93 0.70 13.19
N ARG A 248 -19.63 -0.40 13.88
CA ARG A 248 -19.44 -0.39 15.34
C ARG A 248 -18.28 0.53 15.74
N TRP A 249 -17.14 0.43 15.06
CA TRP A 249 -15.98 1.28 15.29
C TRP A 249 -16.33 2.76 15.10
N LYS A 250 -17.00 3.14 14.02
CA LYS A 250 -17.48 4.49 13.76
C LYS A 250 -18.42 4.99 14.86
N ASN A 251 -19.37 4.15 15.31
CA ASN A 251 -20.35 4.53 16.34
C ASN A 251 -19.73 4.70 17.73
N LEU A 252 -18.62 4.00 18.02
CA LEU A 252 -17.87 4.16 19.27
C LEU A 252 -16.95 5.38 19.23
N TYR A 253 -16.64 5.91 18.04
CA TYR A 253 -15.69 7.00 17.90
C TYR A 253 -16.32 8.34 18.32
N ASP A 254 -15.75 8.97 19.36
CA ASP A 254 -15.94 10.38 19.69
C ASP A 254 -14.64 11.12 19.30
N LYS A 255 -14.74 12.25 18.61
CA LYS A 255 -13.61 13.12 18.19
C LYS A 255 -12.66 13.52 19.34
N LYS A 256 -13.01 13.22 20.57
CA LYS A 256 -12.14 13.37 21.75
C LYS A 256 -11.06 12.30 21.85
N TYR A 257 -11.22 11.16 21.17
CA TYR A 257 -10.21 10.11 21.17
C TYR A 257 -9.06 10.51 20.24
N ILE A 258 -7.85 10.57 20.81
CA ILE A 258 -6.63 10.96 20.10
C ILE A 258 -6.17 9.84 19.16
N PHE A 259 -6.44 8.59 19.54
CA PHE A 259 -6.00 7.40 18.80
C PHE A 259 -7.21 6.54 18.37
N PRO A 260 -7.81 6.82 17.19
CA PRO A 260 -9.01 6.11 16.73
C PRO A 260 -8.83 4.60 16.59
N LEU A 261 -7.64 4.14 16.19
CA LEU A 261 -7.33 2.71 16.04
C LEU A 261 -7.44 1.94 17.37
N ASP A 262 -7.24 2.59 18.54
CA ASP A 262 -7.41 1.93 19.83
C ASP A 262 -8.84 1.43 20.04
N LEU A 263 -9.84 2.10 19.46
CA LEU A 263 -11.23 1.66 19.54
C LEU A 263 -11.48 0.39 18.72
N LEU A 264 -10.85 0.27 17.55
CA LEU A 264 -10.88 -0.96 16.77
C LEU A 264 -10.12 -2.09 17.49
N TYR A 265 -8.98 -1.76 18.09
CA TYR A 265 -8.16 -2.75 18.81
C TYR A 265 -8.79 -3.25 20.10
N LEU A 266 -9.64 -2.49 20.77
CA LEU A 266 -10.33 -2.95 21.99
C LEU A 266 -11.11 -4.26 21.77
N GLU A 267 -11.64 -4.50 20.59
CA GLU A 267 -12.38 -5.73 20.29
C GLU A 267 -11.45 -6.97 20.23
N TYR A 268 -10.15 -6.79 19.96
CA TYR A 268 -9.22 -7.88 19.67
C TYR A 268 -7.98 -7.91 20.57
N PHE A 269 -7.62 -6.77 21.19
CA PHE A 269 -6.39 -6.54 21.94
C PHE A 269 -6.67 -5.68 23.17
N GLU A 270 -7.71 -6.01 23.94
CA GLU A 270 -8.17 -5.21 25.08
C GLU A 270 -7.07 -4.93 26.11
N GLU A 271 -6.27 -5.96 26.45
CA GLU A 271 -5.21 -5.83 27.46
C GLU A 271 -4.11 -4.85 27.02
N GLU A 272 -3.68 -4.91 25.76
CA GLU A 272 -2.66 -4.02 25.19
C GLU A 272 -3.15 -2.57 25.17
N VAL A 273 -4.39 -2.34 24.77
CA VAL A 273 -5.01 -1.02 24.71
C VAL A 273 -5.17 -0.45 26.12
N GLU A 274 -5.71 -1.23 27.07
CA GLU A 274 -5.89 -0.81 28.46
C GLU A 274 -4.55 -0.51 29.15
N ASN A 275 -3.50 -1.29 28.88
CA ASN A 275 -2.17 -1.01 29.40
C ASN A 275 -1.62 0.33 28.90
N VAL A 276 -1.79 0.62 27.61
CA VAL A 276 -1.37 1.89 27.02
C VAL A 276 -2.19 3.05 27.57
N ARG A 277 -3.52 2.93 27.69
CA ARG A 277 -4.40 3.95 28.26
C ARG A 277 -4.06 4.29 29.70
N ARG A 278 -3.78 3.29 30.54
CA ARG A 278 -3.34 3.49 31.93
C ARG A 278 -2.02 4.24 32.00
N TYR A 279 -1.09 3.95 31.09
CA TYR A 279 0.22 4.59 31.06
C TYR A 279 0.15 6.05 30.64
N PHE A 280 -0.63 6.35 29.60
CA PHE A 280 -0.75 7.71 29.02
C PHE A 280 -1.88 8.55 29.62
N LYS A 281 -2.77 7.98 30.44
CA LYS A 281 -3.90 8.66 31.12
C LYS A 281 -4.86 9.38 30.16
N TYR A 282 -5.26 8.74 29.05
CA TYR A 282 -6.30 9.24 28.15
C TYR A 282 -7.50 8.30 28.02
#